data_7547e8f407a75c9397dd0f1d0b84ba45
#
_entry.id   7547e8f407a75c9397dd0f1d0b84ba45
#
_cell.length_a   1.000
_cell.length_b   1.000
_cell.length_c   1.000
_cell.angle_alpha   90.00
_cell.angle_beta   90.00
_cell.angle_gamma   90.00
#
_symmetry.space_group_name_H-M   'P 1'
#
loop_
_entity.id
_entity.type
_entity.pdbx_description
1 polymer ?
#
loop_
_entity_poly.entity_id
_entity_poly.type
_entity_poly.pdbx_seq_one_letter_code
_entity_poly.pdbx_strand_id
1 'polypeptide(L)'
;MTRTTQPDRAALDRLLIQQLDVIARSQAFAVGITDNALRHRLRPGGPWRALLPGVYMAASGSPTTLQQEMAALLYAGPGSVITGPAALRSHHIRTELTDIVDVLVPAARRRRDTQFVRLHRTTRIPERIWQAGPVRYAPAPRAVADAVRALTSLRDVRAVVADAVQRDKCAISRLAAELGEGPAKGSVLVREAMADVADGIRSAAEGDLRDLLARSGLPMPLFNPSLYDAAGTFIARPDAWWPGLGIAVEVDSREWHMSPEDHARTLARGRRMARHQIVVLRFTPRQIRSQPAEVKKDIKAALDGARGRPPLKLKTIPVGDAGNWAAA
;
A
#
# COMPACT_ATOMS: atom_id res chain seq x y z
N MET A 1 21.74 55.32 -0.92
CA MET A 1 22.16 54.45 -2.05
C MET A 1 22.00 53.00 -1.66
N THR A 2 20.91 52.41 -2.05
CA THR A 2 20.59 50.97 -1.75
C THR A 2 21.41 50.13 -2.75
N ARG A 3 22.38 49.40 -2.23
CA ARG A 3 23.20 48.47 -3.00
C ARG A 3 22.25 47.39 -3.57
N THR A 4 22.02 47.43 -4.87
CA THR A 4 21.30 46.37 -5.59
C THR A 4 22.19 45.15 -5.57
N THR A 5 22.00 44.28 -4.57
CA THR A 5 22.72 43.02 -4.49
C THR A 5 22.24 42.15 -5.65
N GLN A 6 23.13 41.84 -6.60
CA GLN A 6 22.80 40.87 -7.66
C GLN A 6 22.44 39.52 -7.02
N PRO A 7 21.41 38.82 -7.54
CA PRO A 7 21.07 37.49 -7.06
C PRO A 7 22.27 36.57 -7.18
N ASP A 8 22.54 35.80 -6.11
CA ASP A 8 23.53 34.73 -6.16
C ASP A 8 23.00 33.59 -7.03
N ARG A 9 23.38 33.64 -8.32
CA ARG A 9 22.97 32.63 -9.30
C ARG A 9 23.40 31.23 -8.93
N ALA A 10 24.63 31.05 -8.43
CA ALA A 10 25.16 29.75 -8.07
C ALA A 10 24.39 29.15 -6.88
N ALA A 11 24.00 29.97 -5.90
CA ALA A 11 23.15 29.52 -4.79
C ALA A 11 21.74 29.18 -5.25
N LEU A 12 21.16 29.97 -6.17
CA LEU A 12 19.86 29.69 -6.74
C LEU A 12 19.86 28.37 -7.50
N ASP A 13 20.83 28.16 -8.39
CA ASP A 13 20.93 26.95 -9.22
C ASP A 13 21.11 25.70 -8.33
N ARG A 14 21.93 25.78 -7.30
CA ARG A 14 22.06 24.68 -6.31
C ARG A 14 20.75 24.35 -5.63
N LEU A 15 19.99 25.37 -5.17
CA LEU A 15 18.69 25.16 -4.54
C LEU A 15 17.68 24.52 -5.50
N LEU A 16 17.62 24.99 -6.74
CA LEU A 16 16.71 24.46 -7.75
C LEU A 16 17.03 22.99 -8.06
N ILE A 17 18.29 22.65 -8.28
CA ILE A 17 18.72 21.27 -8.49
C ILE A 17 18.33 20.38 -7.29
N GLN A 18 18.61 20.84 -6.06
CA GLN A 18 18.31 20.10 -4.84
C GLN A 18 16.81 19.94 -4.56
N GLN A 19 15.97 20.81 -5.12
CA GLN A 19 14.54 20.88 -4.83
C GLN A 19 13.68 20.66 -6.08
N LEU A 20 14.22 20.01 -7.12
CA LEU A 20 13.48 19.67 -8.35
C LEU A 20 12.84 20.90 -9.02
N ASP A 21 13.60 21.97 -9.12
CA ASP A 21 13.16 23.28 -9.64
C ASP A 21 12.06 23.96 -8.83
N VAL A 22 11.81 23.54 -7.59
CA VAL A 22 10.82 24.17 -6.71
C VAL A 22 11.50 24.99 -5.62
N ILE A 23 10.99 26.19 -5.36
CA ILE A 23 11.58 27.11 -4.39
C ILE A 23 10.51 27.84 -3.58
N ALA A 24 10.75 28.02 -2.27
CA ALA A 24 9.92 28.86 -1.46
C ALA A 24 10.29 30.36 -1.61
N ARG A 25 9.32 31.26 -1.42
CA ARG A 25 9.53 32.72 -1.49
C ARG A 25 10.66 33.19 -0.56
N SER A 26 10.72 32.67 0.65
CA SER A 26 11.79 33.00 1.60
C SER A 26 13.17 32.61 1.10
N GLN A 27 13.30 31.44 0.46
CA GLN A 27 14.55 30.99 -0.13
C GLN A 27 14.94 31.83 -1.35
N ALA A 28 13.98 32.18 -2.20
CA ALA A 28 14.22 33.07 -3.33
C ALA A 28 14.77 34.43 -2.89
N PHE A 29 14.20 34.99 -1.82
CA PHE A 29 14.69 36.25 -1.24
C PHE A 29 16.06 36.09 -0.56
N ALA A 30 16.30 34.97 0.12
CA ALA A 30 17.60 34.69 0.75
C ALA A 30 18.75 34.62 -0.26
N VAL A 31 18.50 34.19 -1.52
CA VAL A 31 19.49 34.20 -2.59
C VAL A 31 19.47 35.51 -3.39
N GLY A 32 18.82 36.57 -2.91
CA GLY A 32 18.88 37.91 -3.48
C GLY A 32 17.87 38.18 -4.61
N ILE A 33 16.88 37.31 -4.86
CA ILE A 33 15.77 37.60 -5.80
C ILE A 33 14.89 38.67 -5.16
N THR A 34 14.77 39.83 -5.81
CA THR A 34 13.88 40.89 -5.33
C THR A 34 12.41 40.58 -5.64
N ASP A 35 11.49 41.23 -4.94
CA ASP A 35 10.05 41.08 -5.19
C ASP A 35 9.65 41.40 -6.61
N ASN A 36 10.23 42.48 -7.21
CA ASN A 36 10.00 42.83 -8.59
C ASN A 36 10.53 41.76 -9.55
N ALA A 37 11.74 41.23 -9.33
CA ALA A 37 12.30 40.17 -10.13
C ALA A 37 11.48 38.88 -10.02
N LEU A 38 10.91 38.58 -8.86
CA LEU A 38 10.04 37.44 -8.64
C LEU A 38 8.70 37.62 -9.38
N ARG A 39 8.05 38.80 -9.27
CA ARG A 39 6.82 39.11 -10.02
C ARG A 39 7.04 39.03 -11.52
N HIS A 40 8.17 39.54 -12.02
CA HIS A 40 8.50 39.41 -13.44
C HIS A 40 8.62 37.97 -13.92
N ARG A 41 9.19 37.06 -13.11
CA ARG A 41 9.29 35.63 -13.44
C ARG A 41 7.93 34.92 -13.43
N LEU A 42 7.03 35.35 -12.55
CA LEU A 42 5.70 34.77 -12.35
C LEU A 42 4.59 35.36 -13.20
N ARG A 43 4.89 36.34 -14.05
CA ARG A 43 3.91 36.97 -14.98
C ARG A 43 3.31 35.89 -15.93
N PRO A 44 2.12 36.13 -16.50
CA PRO A 44 1.60 35.27 -17.57
C PRO A 44 2.63 35.10 -18.69
N GLY A 45 2.92 33.88 -19.10
CA GLY A 45 3.98 33.56 -20.06
C GLY A 45 5.41 33.71 -19.52
N GLY A 46 5.60 33.99 -18.23
CA GLY A 46 6.90 34.03 -17.59
C GLY A 46 7.55 32.64 -17.39
N PRO A 47 8.86 32.61 -17.05
CA PRO A 47 9.59 31.35 -16.91
C PRO A 47 9.27 30.58 -15.65
N TRP A 48 8.58 31.16 -14.67
CA TRP A 48 8.23 30.54 -13.42
C TRP A 48 6.72 30.44 -13.22
N ARG A 49 6.30 29.45 -12.45
CA ARG A 49 4.90 29.18 -12.12
C ARG A 49 4.67 29.12 -10.60
N ALA A 50 3.60 29.74 -10.13
CA ALA A 50 3.15 29.56 -8.75
C ALA A 50 2.47 28.19 -8.61
N LEU A 51 2.93 27.37 -7.68
CA LEU A 51 2.32 26.07 -7.36
C LEU A 51 1.42 26.15 -6.13
N LEU A 52 1.90 26.82 -5.08
CA LEU A 52 1.22 27.01 -3.79
C LEU A 52 1.49 28.43 -3.30
N PRO A 53 0.73 28.94 -2.32
CA PRO A 53 1.00 30.25 -1.73
C PRO A 53 2.44 30.35 -1.21
N GLY A 54 3.25 31.18 -1.85
CA GLY A 54 4.66 31.37 -1.53
C GLY A 54 5.61 30.24 -1.95
N VAL A 55 5.16 29.35 -2.83
CA VAL A 55 6.02 28.28 -3.41
C VAL A 55 5.89 28.31 -4.94
N TYR A 56 7.00 28.29 -5.62
CA TYR A 56 7.12 28.50 -7.05
C TYR A 56 7.93 27.36 -7.68
N MET A 57 7.65 27.10 -8.96
CA MET A 57 8.44 26.22 -9.81
C MET A 57 9.19 27.07 -10.83
N ALA A 58 10.49 26.85 -10.97
CA ALA A 58 11.35 27.56 -11.93
C ALA A 58 11.25 26.95 -13.35
N ALA A 59 10.05 26.57 -13.74
CA ALA A 59 9.69 26.08 -15.06
C ALA A 59 8.25 26.51 -15.40
N SER A 60 7.92 26.59 -16.68
CA SER A 60 6.59 27.00 -17.18
C SER A 60 5.64 25.82 -17.42
N GLY A 61 6.15 24.59 -17.49
CA GLY A 61 5.38 23.37 -17.76
C GLY A 61 4.47 22.96 -16.60
N SER A 62 3.74 21.84 -16.78
CA SER A 62 2.98 21.22 -15.69
C SER A 62 3.94 20.56 -14.69
N PRO A 63 3.69 20.70 -13.38
CA PRO A 63 4.54 20.08 -12.38
C PRO A 63 4.41 18.55 -12.42
N THR A 64 5.52 17.86 -12.23
CA THR A 64 5.54 16.42 -11.97
C THR A 64 5.04 16.12 -10.57
N THR A 65 4.69 14.86 -10.30
CA THR A 65 4.28 14.41 -8.95
C THR A 65 5.34 14.75 -7.90
N LEU A 66 6.63 14.50 -8.19
CA LEU A 66 7.73 14.82 -7.26
C LEU A 66 7.88 16.32 -7.01
N GLN A 67 7.63 17.15 -8.02
CA GLN A 67 7.63 18.62 -7.87
C GLN A 67 6.45 19.10 -7.02
N GLN A 68 5.27 18.49 -7.16
CA GLN A 68 4.12 18.76 -6.28
C GLN A 68 4.41 18.35 -4.84
N GLU A 69 5.00 17.19 -4.63
CA GLU A 69 5.40 16.68 -3.31
C GLU A 69 6.48 17.58 -2.66
N MET A 70 7.48 18.03 -3.43
CA MET A 70 8.46 19.00 -2.97
C MET A 70 7.80 20.35 -2.62
N ALA A 71 6.87 20.82 -3.46
CA ALA A 71 6.13 22.05 -3.17
C ALA A 71 5.31 21.94 -1.89
N ALA A 72 4.69 20.77 -1.64
CA ALA A 72 3.95 20.51 -0.41
C ALA A 72 4.86 20.59 0.83
N LEU A 73 6.07 20.01 0.78
CA LEU A 73 7.05 20.11 1.87
C LEU A 73 7.52 21.54 2.10
N LEU A 74 7.85 22.28 1.05
CA LEU A 74 8.27 23.67 1.15
C LEU A 74 7.15 24.57 1.70
N TYR A 75 5.91 24.31 1.28
CA TYR A 75 4.73 24.99 1.83
C TYR A 75 4.53 24.67 3.30
N ALA A 76 4.57 23.40 3.67
CA ALA A 76 4.40 22.95 5.07
C ALA A 76 5.53 23.44 5.98
N GLY A 77 6.74 23.59 5.44
CA GLY A 77 7.92 24.16 6.12
C GLY A 77 8.77 23.11 6.86
N PRO A 78 9.79 23.58 7.60
CA PRO A 78 10.74 22.68 8.27
C PRO A 78 10.07 21.68 9.22
N GLY A 79 10.63 20.47 9.29
CA GLY A 79 10.12 19.37 10.11
C GLY A 79 8.91 18.66 9.54
N SER A 80 8.42 19.04 8.35
CA SER A 80 7.31 18.35 7.68
C SER A 80 7.77 17.08 6.94
N VAL A 81 6.84 16.13 6.80
CA VAL A 81 7.06 14.82 6.18
C VAL A 81 5.80 14.39 5.43
N ILE A 82 5.93 13.92 4.20
CA ILE A 82 4.79 13.42 3.42
C ILE A 82 4.33 12.09 4.01
N THR A 83 3.01 11.87 4.08
CA THR A 83 2.38 10.64 4.57
C THR A 83 1.26 10.18 3.62
N GLY A 84 0.49 9.18 4.06
CA GLY A 84 -0.67 8.70 3.31
C GLY A 84 -0.34 8.12 1.94
N PRO A 85 -1.24 8.28 0.95
CA PRO A 85 -1.09 7.65 -0.36
C PRO A 85 0.20 8.02 -1.10
N ALA A 86 0.67 9.27 -0.99
CA ALA A 86 1.92 9.70 -1.62
C ALA A 86 3.14 8.96 -1.02
N ALA A 87 3.18 8.78 0.30
CA ALA A 87 4.22 8.00 0.96
C ALA A 87 4.10 6.50 0.64
N LEU A 88 2.89 5.93 0.53
CA LEU A 88 2.70 4.54 0.11
C LEU A 88 3.30 4.30 -1.28
N ARG A 89 3.06 5.21 -2.25
CA ARG A 89 3.67 5.12 -3.59
C ARG A 89 5.20 5.12 -3.52
N SER A 90 5.80 5.97 -2.69
CA SER A 90 7.26 6.02 -2.54
C SER A 90 7.85 4.73 -1.95
N HIS A 91 7.06 3.99 -1.17
CA HIS A 91 7.40 2.66 -0.66
C HIS A 91 7.03 1.53 -1.63
N HIS A 92 6.50 1.83 -2.82
CA HIS A 92 5.99 0.85 -3.79
C HIS A 92 4.82 0.01 -3.26
N ILE A 93 4.04 0.54 -2.33
CA ILE A 93 2.79 -0.06 -1.83
C ILE A 93 1.64 0.46 -2.69
N ARG A 94 0.78 -0.44 -3.16
CA ARG A 94 -0.37 -0.10 -4.01
C ARG A 94 -1.39 0.72 -3.23
N THR A 95 -1.87 1.78 -3.86
CA THR A 95 -2.91 2.65 -3.33
C THR A 95 -3.65 3.32 -4.48
N GLU A 96 -4.86 3.80 -4.23
CA GLU A 96 -5.55 4.64 -5.20
C GLU A 96 -4.77 5.92 -5.47
N LEU A 97 -4.86 6.37 -6.71
CA LEU A 97 -4.28 7.67 -7.10
C LEU A 97 -5.13 8.79 -6.51
N THR A 98 -4.46 9.77 -5.96
CA THR A 98 -5.07 11.00 -5.45
C THR A 98 -4.19 12.17 -5.81
N ASP A 99 -4.80 13.29 -6.14
CA ASP A 99 -4.11 14.56 -6.36
C ASP A 99 -3.75 15.27 -5.05
N ILE A 100 -4.23 14.75 -3.90
CA ILE A 100 -3.94 15.33 -2.60
C ILE A 100 -2.63 14.78 -2.04
N VAL A 101 -1.78 15.66 -1.57
CA VAL A 101 -0.55 15.34 -0.84
C VAL A 101 -0.78 15.57 0.65
N ASP A 102 -0.83 14.48 1.41
CA ASP A 102 -0.96 14.51 2.87
C ASP A 102 0.41 14.75 3.51
N VAL A 103 0.51 15.74 4.39
CA VAL A 103 1.76 16.15 5.01
C VAL A 103 1.62 16.22 6.53
N LEU A 104 2.46 15.47 7.25
CA LEU A 104 2.63 15.60 8.69
C LEU A 104 3.39 16.88 9.00
N VAL A 105 2.85 17.69 9.92
CA VAL A 105 3.51 18.91 10.38
C VAL A 105 3.54 18.95 11.90
N PRO A 106 4.57 19.58 12.52
CA PRO A 106 4.62 19.80 13.96
C PRO A 106 3.34 20.47 14.47
N ALA A 107 2.83 20.06 15.64
CA ALA A 107 1.58 20.55 16.22
C ALA A 107 1.51 22.08 16.34
N ALA A 108 2.64 22.74 16.58
CA ALA A 108 2.74 24.21 16.66
C ALA A 108 2.57 24.93 15.31
N ARG A 109 2.54 24.21 14.19
CA ARG A 109 2.45 24.81 12.86
C ARG A 109 1.06 25.42 12.63
N ARG A 110 1.00 26.68 12.21
CA ARG A 110 -0.24 27.44 11.99
C ARG A 110 -0.73 27.50 10.54
N ARG A 111 -0.09 26.76 9.63
CA ARG A 111 -0.50 26.68 8.23
C ARG A 111 -1.84 25.95 8.08
N ARG A 112 -2.59 26.26 7.02
CA ARG A 112 -3.88 25.63 6.67
C ARG A 112 -3.71 24.79 5.39
N ASP A 113 -4.65 23.88 5.17
CA ASP A 113 -4.79 23.15 3.92
C ASP A 113 -4.94 24.13 2.77
N THR A 114 -4.43 23.77 1.61
CA THR A 114 -4.52 24.60 0.42
C THR A 114 -4.36 23.76 -0.85
N GLN A 115 -5.17 24.01 -1.86
CA GLN A 115 -5.12 23.32 -3.16
C GLN A 115 -4.96 21.80 -2.98
N PHE A 116 -3.87 21.23 -3.46
CA PHE A 116 -3.57 19.81 -3.38
C PHE A 116 -2.87 19.39 -2.08
N VAL A 117 -2.71 20.26 -1.07
CA VAL A 117 -1.99 19.96 0.19
C VAL A 117 -2.96 19.88 1.35
N ARG A 118 -2.94 18.76 2.08
CA ARG A 118 -3.63 18.53 3.35
C ARG A 118 -2.61 18.39 4.49
N LEU A 119 -2.77 19.17 5.55
CA LEU A 119 -1.83 19.22 6.67
C LEU A 119 -2.38 18.48 7.89
N HIS A 120 -1.64 17.51 8.37
CA HIS A 120 -1.95 16.75 9.59
C HIS A 120 -1.04 17.18 10.72
N ARG A 121 -1.57 17.95 11.67
CA ARG A 121 -0.80 18.37 12.85
C ARG A 121 -0.59 17.20 13.77
N THR A 122 0.67 17.00 14.20
CA THR A 122 1.01 15.90 15.09
C THR A 122 2.16 16.28 16.02
N THR A 123 2.13 15.74 17.23
CA THR A 123 3.27 15.74 18.16
C THR A 123 4.24 14.59 17.88
N ARG A 124 3.83 13.66 17.02
CA ARG A 124 4.56 12.43 16.67
C ARG A 124 5.07 12.51 15.22
N ILE A 125 6.00 13.43 14.96
CA ILE A 125 6.75 13.41 13.69
C ILE A 125 7.70 12.20 13.76
N PRO A 126 7.73 11.32 12.72
CA PRO A 126 8.63 10.18 12.72
C PRO A 126 10.10 10.59 12.84
N GLU A 127 10.84 9.95 13.75
CA GLU A 127 12.28 10.18 13.89
C GLU A 127 13.04 9.61 12.68
N ARG A 128 12.65 8.43 12.23
CA ARG A 128 13.18 7.81 11.01
C ARG A 128 12.36 8.23 9.83
N ILE A 129 12.99 8.81 8.83
CA ILE A 129 12.36 9.33 7.63
C ILE A 129 12.85 8.51 6.43
N TRP A 130 11.94 8.14 5.56
CA TRP A 130 12.27 7.59 4.25
C TRP A 130 12.55 8.74 3.29
N GLN A 131 13.63 8.67 2.53
CA GLN A 131 13.97 9.65 1.51
C GLN A 131 14.01 9.00 0.13
N ALA A 132 13.30 9.60 -0.82
CA ALA A 132 13.41 9.29 -2.24
C ALA A 132 13.86 10.58 -2.97
N GLY A 133 15.14 10.64 -3.28
CA GLY A 133 15.78 11.89 -3.72
C GLY A 133 15.68 12.97 -2.63
N PRO A 134 15.25 14.19 -2.96
CA PRO A 134 15.13 15.28 -2.00
C PRO A 134 13.83 15.26 -1.19
N VAL A 135 12.88 14.38 -1.53
CA VAL A 135 11.55 14.34 -0.91
C VAL A 135 11.57 13.43 0.32
N ARG A 136 10.95 13.90 1.41
CA ARG A 136 10.91 13.22 2.71
C ARG A 136 9.54 12.61 2.95
N TYR A 137 9.51 11.31 3.25
CA TYR A 137 8.28 10.55 3.49
C TYR A 137 8.29 9.89 4.87
N ALA A 138 7.13 9.70 5.43
CA ALA A 138 6.92 8.87 6.62
C ALA A 138 7.36 7.42 6.33
N PRO A 139 7.90 6.70 7.32
CA PRO A 139 8.21 5.28 7.16
C PRO A 139 6.94 4.48 6.86
N ALA A 140 7.09 3.34 6.20
CA ALA A 140 5.97 2.54 5.70
C ALA A 140 4.89 2.23 6.76
N PRO A 141 5.20 1.82 8.02
CA PRO A 141 4.15 1.59 9.02
C PRO A 141 3.31 2.83 9.30
N ARG A 142 3.94 4.01 9.40
CA ARG A 142 3.24 5.26 9.61
C ARG A 142 2.42 5.67 8.39
N ALA A 143 2.98 5.56 7.19
CA ALA A 143 2.29 5.86 5.94
C ALA A 143 1.05 4.99 5.76
N VAL A 144 1.15 3.67 6.05
CA VAL A 144 0.02 2.73 6.03
C VAL A 144 -1.04 3.17 7.05
N ALA A 145 -0.64 3.38 8.32
CA ALA A 145 -1.58 3.78 9.37
C ALA A 145 -2.34 5.07 9.03
N ASP A 146 -1.68 6.06 8.44
CA ASP A 146 -2.31 7.33 8.07
C ASP A 146 -3.22 7.17 6.83
N ALA A 147 -2.79 6.42 5.82
CA ALA A 147 -3.58 6.18 4.61
C ALA A 147 -4.88 5.40 4.90
N VAL A 148 -4.80 4.32 5.67
CA VAL A 148 -5.96 3.45 5.92
C VAL A 148 -7.01 4.09 6.83
N ARG A 149 -6.64 5.08 7.65
CA ARG A 149 -7.62 5.83 8.48
C ARG A 149 -8.60 6.65 7.66
N ALA A 150 -8.27 7.00 6.44
CA ALA A 150 -9.14 7.72 5.53
C ALA A 150 -10.08 6.79 4.74
N LEU A 151 -9.82 5.48 4.76
CA LEU A 151 -10.62 4.48 4.06
C LEU A 151 -11.83 4.07 4.90
N THR A 152 -12.97 3.88 4.23
CA THR A 152 -14.24 3.47 4.86
C THR A 152 -14.62 2.02 4.54
N SER A 153 -13.93 1.39 3.60
CA SER A 153 -14.14 0.01 3.17
C SER A 153 -13.08 -0.91 3.78
N LEU A 154 -13.50 -1.94 4.49
CA LEU A 154 -12.60 -2.99 5.01
C LEU A 154 -11.80 -3.65 3.87
N ARG A 155 -12.42 -3.83 2.72
CA ARG A 155 -11.77 -4.40 1.54
C ARG A 155 -10.58 -3.57 1.08
N ASP A 156 -10.72 -2.25 1.04
CA ASP A 156 -9.64 -1.35 0.60
C ASP A 156 -8.53 -1.28 1.65
N VAL A 157 -8.89 -1.29 2.94
CA VAL A 157 -7.93 -1.42 4.05
C VAL A 157 -7.15 -2.73 3.96
N ARG A 158 -7.83 -3.87 3.73
CA ARG A 158 -7.19 -5.18 3.50
C ARG A 158 -6.21 -5.13 2.32
N ALA A 159 -6.60 -4.49 1.21
CA ALA A 159 -5.74 -4.38 0.03
C ALA A 159 -4.42 -3.67 0.36
N VAL A 160 -4.48 -2.54 1.06
CA VAL A 160 -3.29 -1.78 1.44
C VAL A 160 -2.43 -2.53 2.46
N VAL A 161 -3.03 -3.08 3.52
CA VAL A 161 -2.31 -3.81 4.57
C VAL A 161 -1.65 -5.06 4.01
N ALA A 162 -2.39 -5.87 3.23
CA ALA A 162 -1.86 -7.08 2.63
C ALA A 162 -0.72 -6.79 1.65
N ASP A 163 -0.86 -5.78 0.76
CA ASP A 163 0.21 -5.41 -0.18
C ASP A 163 1.47 -4.92 0.55
N ALA A 164 1.31 -4.14 1.63
CA ALA A 164 2.43 -3.66 2.44
C ALA A 164 3.20 -4.80 3.11
N VAL A 165 2.49 -5.80 3.65
CA VAL A 165 3.10 -6.97 4.31
C VAL A 165 3.73 -7.91 3.28
N GLN A 166 3.05 -8.22 2.19
CA GLN A 166 3.55 -9.14 1.16
C GLN A 166 4.80 -8.63 0.43
N ARG A 167 4.94 -7.31 0.32
CA ARG A 167 6.13 -6.68 -0.26
C ARG A 167 7.26 -6.48 0.74
N ASP A 168 7.10 -6.98 1.96
CA ASP A 168 8.07 -6.81 3.06
C ASP A 168 8.40 -5.32 3.34
N LYS A 169 7.40 -4.45 3.17
CA LYS A 169 7.54 -3.01 3.45
C LYS A 169 7.10 -2.66 4.87
N CYS A 170 6.19 -3.46 5.44
CA CYS A 170 5.64 -3.23 6.76
C CYS A 170 5.33 -4.55 7.47
N ALA A 171 6.06 -4.87 8.54
CA ALA A 171 5.69 -5.97 9.40
C ALA A 171 4.41 -5.63 10.20
N ILE A 172 3.53 -6.63 10.40
CA ILE A 172 2.27 -6.46 11.17
C ILE A 172 2.55 -5.91 12.57
N SER A 173 3.59 -6.39 13.25
CA SER A 173 3.99 -5.91 14.58
C SER A 173 4.34 -4.41 14.60
N ARG A 174 5.00 -3.91 13.55
CA ARG A 174 5.33 -2.50 13.41
C ARG A 174 4.09 -1.63 13.15
N LEU A 175 3.16 -2.14 12.34
CA LEU A 175 1.87 -1.47 12.12
C LEU A 175 1.04 -1.44 13.40
N ALA A 176 1.01 -2.55 14.16
CA ALA A 176 0.32 -2.63 15.46
C ALA A 176 0.87 -1.61 16.45
N ALA A 177 2.21 -1.48 16.54
CA ALA A 177 2.86 -0.49 17.40
C ALA A 177 2.47 0.94 17.01
N GLU A 178 2.53 1.27 15.70
CA GLU A 178 2.16 2.60 15.18
C GLU A 178 0.70 2.96 15.48
N LEU A 179 -0.21 1.98 15.35
CA LEU A 179 -1.63 2.17 15.67
C LEU A 179 -1.88 2.29 17.18
N GLY A 180 -1.11 1.57 18.00
CA GLY A 180 -1.20 1.64 19.46
C GLY A 180 -0.80 3.00 20.02
N GLU A 181 0.19 3.64 19.41
CA GLU A 181 0.64 4.96 19.77
C GLU A 181 -0.19 6.11 19.14
N GLY A 182 -0.99 5.82 18.12
CA GLY A 182 -1.80 6.78 17.38
C GLY A 182 -3.23 6.92 17.96
N PRO A 183 -4.05 7.82 17.39
CA PRO A 183 -5.44 7.97 17.79
C PRO A 183 -6.23 6.68 17.51
N ALA A 184 -7.12 6.30 18.45
CA ALA A 184 -7.99 5.13 18.31
C ALA A 184 -9.03 5.28 17.19
N LYS A 185 -9.44 6.51 16.87
CA LYS A 185 -10.40 6.81 15.79
C LYS A 185 -9.88 6.31 14.44
N GLY A 186 -10.70 5.55 13.70
CA GLY A 186 -10.37 4.99 12.39
C GLY A 186 -9.45 3.76 12.43
N SER A 187 -9.21 3.16 13.63
CA SER A 187 -8.34 1.99 13.75
C SER A 187 -9.07 0.62 13.71
N VAL A 188 -10.41 0.61 13.73
CA VAL A 188 -11.19 -0.65 13.78
C VAL A 188 -10.95 -1.50 12.54
N LEU A 189 -11.19 -0.95 11.36
CA LEU A 189 -11.02 -1.67 10.08
C LEU A 189 -9.58 -2.14 9.87
N VAL A 190 -8.60 -1.35 10.29
CA VAL A 190 -7.20 -1.75 10.11
C VAL A 190 -6.79 -2.87 11.08
N ARG A 191 -7.33 -2.91 12.31
CA ARG A 191 -7.10 -4.03 13.23
C ARG A 191 -7.70 -5.33 12.71
N GLU A 192 -8.90 -5.26 12.13
CA GLU A 192 -9.54 -6.39 11.46
C GLU A 192 -8.71 -6.87 10.26
N ALA A 193 -8.30 -5.96 9.37
CA ALA A 193 -7.44 -6.29 8.24
C ALA A 193 -6.09 -6.91 8.67
N MET A 194 -5.52 -6.45 9.79
CA MET A 194 -4.28 -7.01 10.33
C MET A 194 -4.49 -8.42 10.88
N ALA A 195 -5.62 -8.68 11.55
CA ALA A 195 -5.97 -10.02 12.03
C ALA A 195 -6.13 -10.98 10.83
N ASP A 196 -6.82 -10.54 9.77
CA ASP A 196 -6.97 -11.32 8.54
C ASP A 196 -5.63 -11.68 7.90
N VAL A 197 -4.71 -10.72 7.81
CA VAL A 197 -3.37 -10.97 7.27
C VAL A 197 -2.56 -11.91 8.17
N ALA A 198 -2.69 -11.79 9.50
CA ALA A 198 -2.07 -12.71 10.44
C ALA A 198 -2.63 -14.14 10.30
N ASP A 199 -3.93 -14.29 10.02
CA ASP A 199 -4.59 -15.56 9.73
C ASP A 199 -4.31 -16.09 8.30
N GLY A 200 -3.44 -15.43 7.54
CA GLY A 200 -2.98 -15.88 6.24
C GLY A 200 -3.70 -15.28 5.05
N ILE A 201 -4.66 -14.36 5.22
CA ILE A 201 -5.30 -13.65 4.11
C ILE A 201 -4.28 -12.74 3.42
N ARG A 202 -4.07 -12.96 2.13
CA ARG A 202 -3.00 -12.31 1.36
C ARG A 202 -3.48 -11.26 0.37
N SER A 203 -4.79 -11.18 0.15
CA SER A 203 -5.37 -10.20 -0.78
C SER A 203 -6.78 -9.83 -0.37
N ALA A 204 -7.28 -8.72 -0.91
CA ALA A 204 -8.67 -8.31 -0.71
C ALA A 204 -9.67 -9.34 -1.27
N ALA A 205 -9.30 -10.05 -2.34
CA ALA A 205 -10.15 -11.07 -2.94
C ALA A 205 -10.25 -12.34 -2.07
N GLU A 206 -9.16 -12.72 -1.40
CA GLU A 206 -9.17 -13.79 -0.39
C GLU A 206 -9.97 -13.36 0.85
N GLY A 207 -9.91 -12.09 1.25
CA GLY A 207 -10.77 -11.52 2.27
C GLY A 207 -12.26 -11.60 1.91
N ASP A 208 -12.61 -11.27 0.66
CA ASP A 208 -13.99 -11.42 0.15
C ASP A 208 -14.45 -12.89 0.25
N LEU A 209 -13.58 -13.87 -0.08
CA LEU A 209 -13.85 -15.30 0.06
C LEU A 209 -14.05 -15.70 1.53
N ARG A 210 -13.18 -15.25 2.43
CA ARG A 210 -13.30 -15.52 3.88
C ARG A 210 -14.62 -15.01 4.43
N ASP A 211 -15.00 -13.77 4.10
CA ASP A 211 -16.26 -13.18 4.54
C ASP A 211 -17.48 -13.94 4.01
N LEU A 212 -17.42 -14.43 2.78
CA LEU A 212 -18.44 -15.28 2.20
C LEU A 212 -18.58 -16.59 3.01
N LEU A 213 -17.45 -17.26 3.27
CA LEU A 213 -17.42 -18.54 3.99
C LEU A 213 -17.88 -18.38 5.44
N ALA A 214 -17.46 -17.34 6.15
CA ALA A 214 -17.88 -17.06 7.53
C ALA A 214 -19.41 -16.91 7.65
N ARG A 215 -20.05 -16.33 6.64
CA ARG A 215 -21.52 -16.17 6.60
C ARG A 215 -22.26 -17.35 5.98
N SER A 216 -21.55 -18.34 5.45
CA SER A 216 -22.16 -19.42 4.66
C SER A 216 -22.70 -20.58 5.53
N GLY A 217 -22.20 -20.75 6.75
CA GLY A 217 -22.45 -21.95 7.57
C GLY A 217 -21.66 -23.20 7.11
N LEU A 218 -20.77 -23.05 6.15
CA LEU A 218 -19.82 -24.11 5.75
C LEU A 218 -18.65 -24.19 6.73
N PRO A 219 -17.97 -25.37 6.82
CA PRO A 219 -16.76 -25.47 7.62
C PRO A 219 -15.71 -24.47 7.15
N MET A 220 -15.05 -23.79 8.09
CA MET A 220 -13.97 -22.85 7.73
C MET A 220 -12.72 -23.62 7.27
N PRO A 221 -12.09 -23.20 6.18
CA PRO A 221 -10.84 -23.76 5.69
C PRO A 221 -9.63 -23.20 6.43
N LEU A 222 -8.46 -23.78 6.16
CA LEU A 222 -7.18 -23.13 6.38
C LEU A 222 -6.90 -22.21 5.20
N PHE A 223 -6.48 -20.97 5.45
CA PHE A 223 -6.13 -20.00 4.42
C PHE A 223 -4.63 -20.03 4.14
N ASN A 224 -4.28 -20.07 2.84
CA ASN A 224 -2.91 -20.04 2.34
C ASN A 224 -1.92 -21.05 2.98
N PRO A 225 -2.32 -22.26 3.37
CA PRO A 225 -1.39 -23.23 3.91
C PRO A 225 -0.42 -23.73 2.84
N SER A 226 0.78 -24.13 3.25
CA SER A 226 1.70 -24.84 2.36
C SER A 226 1.42 -26.34 2.40
N LEU A 227 1.21 -26.94 1.22
CA LEU A 227 0.95 -28.38 1.09
C LEU A 227 2.21 -29.11 0.60
N TYR A 228 2.54 -30.21 1.26
CA TYR A 228 3.66 -31.08 0.93
C TYR A 228 3.17 -32.52 0.82
N ASP A 229 3.85 -33.32 -0.01
CA ASP A 229 3.63 -34.77 -0.06
C ASP A 229 4.29 -35.49 1.14
N ALA A 230 4.14 -36.80 1.19
CA ALA A 230 4.72 -37.64 2.24
C ALA A 230 6.27 -37.61 2.27
N ALA A 231 6.90 -37.30 1.12
CA ALA A 231 8.34 -37.17 0.97
C ALA A 231 8.85 -35.76 1.34
N GLY A 232 7.96 -34.82 1.68
CA GLY A 232 8.32 -33.44 2.00
C GLY A 232 8.46 -32.52 0.78
N THR A 233 8.04 -32.98 -0.43
CA THR A 233 8.09 -32.16 -1.65
C THR A 233 6.93 -31.17 -1.66
N PHE A 234 7.21 -29.90 -1.93
CA PHE A 234 6.20 -28.85 -2.03
C PHE A 234 5.25 -29.09 -3.20
N ILE A 235 3.95 -29.11 -2.94
CA ILE A 235 2.90 -29.28 -3.94
C ILE A 235 2.32 -27.94 -4.38
N ALA A 236 1.72 -27.20 -3.46
CA ALA A 236 1.03 -25.95 -3.72
C ALA A 236 0.77 -25.16 -2.43
N ARG A 237 0.31 -23.92 -2.61
CA ARG A 237 -0.28 -23.08 -1.56
C ARG A 237 -1.61 -22.56 -2.09
N PRO A 238 -2.73 -23.27 -1.82
CA PRO A 238 -4.06 -22.81 -2.20
C PRO A 238 -4.52 -21.67 -1.31
N ASP A 239 -5.45 -20.83 -1.81
CA ASP A 239 -5.99 -19.71 -1.04
C ASP A 239 -6.88 -20.19 0.11
N ALA A 240 -7.63 -21.29 -0.09
CA ALA A 240 -8.36 -21.97 0.98
C ALA A 240 -8.25 -23.50 0.84
N TRP A 241 -8.17 -24.22 1.98
CA TRP A 241 -7.91 -25.67 2.02
C TRP A 241 -8.69 -26.37 3.13
N TRP A 242 -9.37 -27.47 2.80
CA TRP A 242 -10.01 -28.40 3.74
C TRP A 242 -9.22 -29.70 3.82
N PRO A 243 -8.31 -29.85 4.80
CA PRO A 243 -7.37 -30.99 4.87
C PRO A 243 -8.05 -32.37 4.87
N GLY A 244 -9.11 -32.50 5.69
CA GLY A 244 -9.83 -33.77 5.84
C GLY A 244 -10.63 -34.21 4.59
N LEU A 245 -10.85 -33.30 3.65
CA LEU A 245 -11.67 -33.54 2.46
C LEU A 245 -10.88 -33.47 1.14
N GLY A 246 -9.65 -32.98 1.18
CA GLY A 246 -8.83 -32.83 -0.01
C GLY A 246 -9.36 -31.78 -1.00
N ILE A 247 -10.08 -30.77 -0.53
CA ILE A 247 -10.68 -29.71 -1.34
C ILE A 247 -9.86 -28.43 -1.17
N ALA A 248 -9.53 -27.82 -2.29
CA ALA A 248 -8.86 -26.53 -2.38
C ALA A 248 -9.72 -25.52 -3.13
N VAL A 249 -9.64 -24.25 -2.73
CA VAL A 249 -10.16 -23.11 -3.51
C VAL A 249 -9.01 -22.19 -3.86
N GLU A 250 -8.98 -21.73 -5.10
CA GLU A 250 -8.09 -20.72 -5.63
C GLU A 250 -8.89 -19.53 -6.15
N VAL A 251 -8.50 -18.31 -5.74
CA VAL A 251 -9.08 -17.05 -6.22
C VAL A 251 -8.19 -16.52 -7.34
N ASP A 252 -8.66 -16.69 -8.57
CA ASP A 252 -7.92 -16.23 -9.74
C ASP A 252 -8.16 -14.74 -9.99
N SER A 253 -7.22 -13.91 -9.53
CA SER A 253 -7.28 -12.45 -9.66
C SER A 253 -6.78 -11.92 -11.01
N ARG A 254 -6.39 -12.80 -11.94
CA ARG A 254 -5.69 -12.44 -13.17
C ARG A 254 -6.58 -12.56 -14.42
N GLU A 255 -7.71 -11.88 -14.42
CA GLU A 255 -8.67 -11.97 -15.55
C GLU A 255 -8.16 -11.44 -16.91
N TRP A 256 -7.06 -10.63 -16.97
CA TRP A 256 -6.79 -9.88 -18.22
C TRP A 256 -5.36 -9.84 -18.75
N HIS A 257 -4.32 -10.26 -18.02
CA HIS A 257 -2.93 -10.22 -18.52
C HIS A 257 -2.05 -11.34 -17.95
N MET A 258 -2.30 -12.57 -18.39
CA MET A 258 -1.34 -13.66 -18.12
C MET A 258 -0.28 -13.69 -19.21
N SER A 259 1.00 -13.59 -18.83
CA SER A 259 2.07 -13.96 -19.75
C SER A 259 1.97 -15.46 -20.06
N PRO A 260 2.45 -15.93 -21.22
CA PRO A 260 2.50 -17.37 -21.55
C PRO A 260 3.19 -18.19 -20.45
N GLU A 261 4.18 -17.61 -19.78
CA GLU A 261 4.92 -18.24 -18.68
C GLU A 261 4.08 -18.38 -17.39
N ASP A 262 3.26 -17.35 -17.04
CA ASP A 262 2.36 -17.42 -15.89
C ASP A 262 1.24 -18.44 -16.11
N HIS A 263 0.76 -18.54 -17.35
CA HIS A 263 -0.21 -19.58 -17.75
C HIS A 263 0.39 -20.96 -17.59
N ALA A 264 1.60 -21.18 -18.09
CA ALA A 264 2.31 -22.46 -17.96
C ALA A 264 2.54 -22.86 -16.50
N ARG A 265 2.91 -21.90 -15.63
CA ARG A 265 3.07 -22.12 -14.17
C ARG A 265 1.75 -22.52 -13.50
N THR A 266 0.64 -21.87 -13.86
CA THR A 266 -0.69 -22.18 -13.33
C THR A 266 -1.14 -23.59 -13.73
N LEU A 267 -0.95 -23.98 -14.99
CA LEU A 267 -1.23 -25.33 -15.47
C LEU A 267 -0.33 -26.38 -14.78
N ALA A 268 0.96 -26.10 -14.60
CA ALA A 268 1.88 -26.99 -13.92
C ALA A 268 1.47 -27.20 -12.45
N ARG A 269 1.05 -26.13 -11.74
CA ARG A 269 0.51 -26.19 -10.39
C ARG A 269 -0.76 -27.03 -10.32
N GLY A 270 -1.70 -26.81 -11.23
CA GLY A 270 -2.92 -27.60 -11.33
C GLY A 270 -2.65 -29.10 -11.53
N ARG A 271 -1.72 -29.44 -12.43
CA ARG A 271 -1.30 -30.84 -12.62
C ARG A 271 -0.67 -31.48 -11.38
N ARG A 272 0.16 -30.71 -10.63
CA ARG A 272 0.71 -31.23 -9.36
C ARG A 272 -0.40 -31.55 -8.36
N MET A 273 -1.33 -30.62 -8.15
CA MET A 273 -2.46 -30.85 -7.23
C MET A 273 -3.32 -32.06 -7.67
N ALA A 274 -3.61 -32.18 -8.95
CA ALA A 274 -4.38 -33.31 -9.49
C ALA A 274 -3.70 -34.67 -9.26
N ARG A 275 -2.36 -34.75 -9.39
CA ARG A 275 -1.60 -36.00 -9.08
C ARG A 275 -1.79 -36.46 -7.64
N HIS A 276 -2.02 -35.52 -6.71
CA HIS A 276 -2.28 -35.80 -5.31
C HIS A 276 -3.78 -35.87 -4.98
N GLN A 277 -4.65 -36.01 -5.99
CA GLN A 277 -6.10 -36.13 -5.85
C GLN A 277 -6.78 -34.94 -5.17
N ILE A 278 -6.13 -33.77 -5.18
CA ILE A 278 -6.69 -32.52 -4.67
C ILE A 278 -7.73 -32.01 -5.69
N VAL A 279 -8.96 -31.82 -5.23
CA VAL A 279 -10.00 -31.15 -6.01
C VAL A 279 -9.87 -29.66 -5.83
N VAL A 280 -9.68 -28.95 -6.97
CA VAL A 280 -9.46 -27.50 -6.96
C VAL A 280 -10.65 -26.80 -7.60
N LEU A 281 -11.32 -25.95 -6.84
CA LEU A 281 -12.30 -25.00 -7.34
C LEU A 281 -11.62 -23.66 -7.60
N ARG A 282 -11.93 -23.05 -8.73
CA ARG A 282 -11.38 -21.73 -9.09
C ARG A 282 -12.51 -20.73 -9.25
N PHE A 283 -12.37 -19.59 -8.57
CA PHE A 283 -13.32 -18.49 -8.65
C PHE A 283 -12.58 -17.18 -8.94
N THR A 284 -13.18 -16.34 -9.77
CA THR A 284 -12.70 -14.98 -9.95
C THR A 284 -13.18 -14.08 -8.79
N PRO A 285 -12.47 -12.99 -8.47
CA PRO A 285 -12.92 -12.01 -7.50
C PRO A 285 -14.32 -11.45 -7.81
N ARG A 286 -14.65 -11.37 -9.09
CA ARG A 286 -15.98 -10.94 -9.55
C ARG A 286 -17.06 -11.95 -9.14
N GLN A 287 -16.84 -13.24 -9.40
CA GLN A 287 -17.82 -14.28 -9.01
C GLN A 287 -18.07 -14.28 -7.50
N ILE A 288 -17.02 -14.19 -6.67
CA ILE A 288 -17.15 -14.15 -5.21
C ILE A 288 -18.04 -13.00 -4.77
N ARG A 289 -17.93 -11.81 -5.41
CA ARG A 289 -18.71 -10.63 -5.05
C ARG A 289 -20.11 -10.60 -5.66
N SER A 290 -20.23 -10.96 -6.94
CA SER A 290 -21.49 -10.80 -7.69
C SER A 290 -22.38 -12.03 -7.70
N GLN A 291 -21.83 -13.23 -7.39
CA GLN A 291 -22.52 -14.51 -7.42
C GLN A 291 -22.23 -15.36 -6.17
N PRO A 292 -22.33 -14.78 -4.95
CA PRO A 292 -21.93 -15.47 -3.72
C PRO A 292 -22.74 -16.75 -3.45
N ALA A 293 -23.99 -16.81 -3.87
CA ALA A 293 -24.85 -17.97 -3.71
C ALA A 293 -24.36 -19.17 -4.57
N GLU A 294 -23.95 -18.93 -5.81
CA GLU A 294 -23.41 -19.97 -6.69
C GLU A 294 -22.04 -20.43 -6.19
N VAL A 295 -21.14 -19.53 -5.80
CA VAL A 295 -19.86 -19.89 -5.20
C VAL A 295 -20.05 -20.77 -3.96
N LYS A 296 -20.98 -20.40 -3.05
CA LYS A 296 -21.33 -21.22 -1.88
C LYS A 296 -21.86 -22.60 -2.29
N LYS A 297 -22.75 -22.67 -3.28
CA LYS A 297 -23.33 -23.90 -3.78
C LYS A 297 -22.27 -24.85 -4.33
N ASP A 298 -21.34 -24.34 -5.14
CA ASP A 298 -20.26 -25.13 -5.73
C ASP A 298 -19.30 -25.66 -4.65
N ILE A 299 -18.91 -24.81 -3.70
CA ILE A 299 -18.06 -25.24 -2.56
C ILE A 299 -18.80 -26.30 -1.73
N LYS A 300 -20.06 -26.08 -1.42
CA LYS A 300 -20.89 -27.06 -0.68
C LYS A 300 -20.94 -28.40 -1.40
N ALA A 301 -21.20 -28.41 -2.69
CA ALA A 301 -21.30 -29.63 -3.49
C ALA A 301 -19.95 -30.39 -3.49
N ALA A 302 -18.81 -29.68 -3.60
CA ALA A 302 -17.50 -30.28 -3.54
C ALA A 302 -17.20 -30.89 -2.15
N LEU A 303 -17.53 -30.18 -1.07
CA LEU A 303 -17.35 -30.67 0.30
C LEU A 303 -18.24 -31.88 0.58
N ASP A 304 -19.51 -31.85 0.17
CA ASP A 304 -20.45 -32.98 0.33
C ASP A 304 -20.00 -34.20 -0.48
N GLY A 305 -19.55 -34.01 -1.72
CA GLY A 305 -19.04 -35.07 -2.58
C GLY A 305 -17.70 -35.67 -2.14
N ALA A 306 -17.00 -34.99 -1.25
CA ALA A 306 -15.74 -35.51 -0.66
C ALA A 306 -15.96 -36.27 0.64
N ARG A 307 -17.17 -36.23 1.24
CA ARG A 307 -17.48 -36.97 2.46
C ARG A 307 -17.30 -38.48 2.26
N GLY A 308 -16.63 -39.11 3.18
CA GLY A 308 -16.36 -40.57 3.13
C GLY A 308 -15.14 -40.93 2.24
N ARG A 309 -14.47 -39.99 1.61
CA ARG A 309 -13.18 -40.26 0.97
C ARG A 309 -12.10 -40.47 2.03
N PRO A 310 -11.14 -41.39 1.78
CA PRO A 310 -10.01 -41.52 2.68
C PRO A 310 -9.19 -40.23 2.69
N PRO A 311 -8.67 -39.80 3.86
CA PRO A 311 -7.84 -38.60 3.95
C PRO A 311 -6.61 -38.71 3.05
N LEU A 312 -6.28 -37.62 2.37
CA LEU A 312 -5.07 -37.55 1.56
C LEU A 312 -3.81 -37.56 2.46
N LYS A 313 -2.79 -38.33 2.04
CA LYS A 313 -1.49 -38.40 2.74
C LYS A 313 -0.66 -37.15 2.45
N LEU A 314 -1.13 -35.99 2.88
CA LEU A 314 -0.50 -34.70 2.69
C LEU A 314 -0.16 -34.08 4.03
N LYS A 315 0.98 -33.39 4.07
CA LYS A 315 1.37 -32.56 5.19
C LYS A 315 0.93 -31.13 4.90
N THR A 316 0.19 -30.55 5.83
CA THR A 316 -0.31 -29.16 5.73
C THR A 316 0.40 -28.33 6.79
N ILE A 317 1.04 -27.23 6.37
CA ILE A 317 1.68 -26.24 7.25
C ILE A 317 0.90 -24.94 7.16
N PRO A 318 0.22 -24.50 8.25
CA PRO A 318 -0.48 -23.21 8.29
C PRO A 318 0.47 -22.01 8.13
N VAL A 319 -0.06 -20.87 7.77
CA VAL A 319 0.71 -19.60 7.77
C VAL A 319 1.05 -19.25 9.23
N GLY A 320 2.32 -18.97 9.51
CA GLY A 320 2.80 -18.67 10.87
C GLY A 320 3.69 -19.76 11.46
N ASP A 321 3.52 -21.02 11.08
CA ASP A 321 4.33 -22.13 11.60
C ASP A 321 5.60 -22.42 10.78
N ALA A 322 5.85 -21.65 9.72
CA ALA A 322 7.00 -21.86 8.81
C ALA A 322 8.37 -21.57 9.45
N GLY A 323 8.42 -21.01 10.67
CA GLY A 323 9.67 -20.66 11.38
C GLY A 323 10.36 -21.80 12.11
N ASN A 324 9.74 -22.96 12.31
CA ASN A 324 10.28 -24.05 13.18
C ASN A 324 10.84 -25.27 12.43
N TRP A 325 11.09 -25.17 11.11
CA TRP A 325 11.44 -26.34 10.28
C TRP A 325 12.90 -26.43 9.81
N ALA A 326 13.78 -25.49 10.21
CA ALA A 326 15.21 -25.55 9.86
C ALA A 326 16.08 -26.35 10.86
N ALA A 327 15.48 -27.02 11.85
CA ALA A 327 16.20 -27.79 12.86
C ALA A 327 15.43 -29.09 13.24
N ALA A 328 15.32 -30.02 12.31
CA ALA A 328 15.03 -31.44 12.61
C ALA A 328 15.54 -32.33 11.47
#